data_7babb172b39ef8d6a1aac3ed28b347ca
#
_entry.id   7babb172b39ef8d6a1aac3ed28b347ca
#
_cell.length_a   1.000
_cell.length_b   1.000
_cell.length_c   1.000
_cell.angle_alpha   90.00
_cell.angle_beta   90.00
_cell.angle_gamma   90.00
#
_symmetry.space_group_name_H-M   'P 1'
#
loop_
_entity.id
_entity.type
_entity.pdbx_description
1 polymer ?
#
loop_
_entity_poly.entity_id
_entity_poly.type
_entity_poly.pdbx_seq_one_letter_code
_entity_poly.pdbx_strand_id
1 'polypeptide(L)'
;EILIGLVGSEMCIRDRNGMGYKDQFEDGIIMDQPRIDYLRVYLESLSKAITAGVNVKGYFLWSLMDLFSWTNGYNKRYGLFYVDFETQKRYPKESAYWYKLVSETKTII
;
A
#
# COMPACT_ATOMS: atom_id res chain seq x y z
N GLU A 1 -13.81 2.86 -6.23
CA GLU A 1 -13.38 3.72 -7.33
C GLU A 1 -12.35 3.03 -8.22
N ILE A 2 -11.20 2.73 -7.64
CA ILE A 2 -10.14 2.07 -8.40
C ILE A 2 -10.63 0.74 -8.95
N LEU A 3 -11.38 -0.01 -8.17
CA LEU A 3 -11.85 -1.34 -8.56
C LEU A 3 -12.90 -1.27 -9.67
N ILE A 4 -13.66 -0.19 -9.70
CA ILE A 4 -14.66 0.00 -10.76
C ILE A 4 -13.96 0.08 -12.11
N GLY A 5 -12.80 0.72 -12.17
CA GLY A 5 -12.01 0.80 -13.39
C GLY A 5 -11.50 -0.54 -13.90
N LEU A 6 -11.55 -1.57 -13.06
CA LEU A 6 -11.11 -2.91 -13.44
C LEU A 6 -12.24 -3.79 -13.96
N VAL A 7 -13.48 -3.38 -13.77
CA VAL A 7 -14.64 -4.17 -14.16
C VAL A 7 -14.69 -4.29 -15.69
N GLY A 8 -14.80 -5.52 -16.16
CA GLY A 8 -14.92 -5.79 -17.58
C GLY A 8 -13.63 -5.67 -18.37
N SER A 9 -12.52 -5.43 -17.69
CA SER A 9 -11.23 -5.30 -18.35
C SER A 9 -10.32 -6.45 -17.99
N GLU A 10 -9.66 -7.03 -18.96
CA GLU A 10 -8.62 -8.00 -18.71
C GLU A 10 -7.34 -7.36 -18.25
N MET A 11 -7.20 -6.08 -18.50
CA MET A 11 -5.99 -5.35 -18.19
C MET A 11 -6.24 -4.39 -17.07
N CYS A 12 -5.41 -4.42 -16.07
CA CYS A 12 -5.44 -3.44 -15.01
C CYS A 12 -4.82 -2.15 -15.51
N ILE A 13 -5.65 -1.16 -15.73
CA ILE A 13 -5.16 0.17 -16.03
C ILE A 13 -4.52 0.75 -14.76
N ARG A 14 -5.09 0.41 -13.65
CA ARG A 14 -4.56 0.81 -12.34
C ARG A 14 -3.96 -0.40 -11.67
N ASP A 15 -2.69 -0.58 -11.92
CA ASP A 15 -1.97 -1.75 -11.47
C ASP A 15 -1.30 -1.58 -10.11
N ARG A 16 -1.53 -0.45 -9.44
CA ARG A 16 -0.94 -0.17 -8.13
C ARG A 16 -1.91 0.56 -7.25
N ASN A 17 -1.75 0.32 -5.95
CA ASN A 17 -2.55 0.94 -4.92
C ASN A 17 -1.65 1.35 -3.77
N GLY A 18 -1.80 2.57 -3.29
CA GLY A 18 -0.99 3.05 -2.20
C GLY A 18 -1.44 4.40 -1.70
N MET A 19 -0.89 4.81 -0.58
CA MET A 19 -1.26 6.05 0.07
C MET A 19 -0.03 6.79 0.55
N GLY A 20 0.02 8.08 0.25
CA GLY A 20 1.03 8.96 0.80
C GLY A 20 0.62 9.46 2.17
N TYR A 21 1.54 9.47 3.11
CA TYR A 21 1.29 9.87 4.48
C TYR A 21 2.54 10.51 5.07
N LYS A 22 2.35 11.42 6.00
CA LYS A 22 3.45 12.04 6.73
C LYS A 22 3.81 11.16 7.93
N ASP A 23 4.63 10.18 7.68
CA ASP A 23 5.01 9.23 8.72
C ASP A 23 5.82 9.87 9.83
N GLN A 24 5.60 9.41 11.05
CA GLN A 24 6.33 9.85 12.23
C GLN A 24 7.40 8.81 12.55
N PHE A 25 8.65 9.26 12.62
CA PHE A 25 9.76 8.38 12.97
C PHE A 25 10.09 8.56 14.44
N GLU A 26 9.99 7.48 15.21
CA GLU A 26 10.29 7.49 16.65
C GLU A 26 11.16 6.28 16.97
N ASP A 27 12.47 6.52 17.08
CA ASP A 27 13.46 5.47 17.44
C ASP A 27 13.34 4.22 16.57
N GLY A 28 13.24 4.43 15.25
CA GLY A 28 13.15 3.33 14.30
C GLY A 28 11.77 2.70 14.18
N ILE A 29 10.80 3.22 14.90
CA ILE A 29 9.43 2.73 14.87
C ILE A 29 8.56 3.72 14.12
N ILE A 30 7.83 3.24 13.14
CA ILE A 30 6.91 4.07 12.35
C ILE A 30 5.53 3.45 12.43
N MET A 31 4.66 4.11 13.19
CA MET A 31 3.27 3.68 13.40
C MET A 31 2.38 4.32 12.36
N ASP A 32 2.28 3.70 11.21
CA ASP A 32 1.51 4.24 10.09
C ASP A 32 0.14 3.58 9.96
N GLN A 33 -0.61 3.60 11.03
CA GLN A 33 -1.95 3.02 11.08
C GLN A 33 -2.89 3.52 9.97
N PRO A 34 -2.87 4.83 9.61
CA PRO A 34 -3.72 5.29 8.51
C PRO A 34 -3.43 4.57 7.19
N ARG A 35 -2.18 4.21 6.94
CA ARG A 35 -1.83 3.45 5.74
C ARG A 35 -2.39 2.04 5.80
N ILE A 36 -2.31 1.41 6.97
CA ILE A 36 -2.90 0.08 7.17
C ILE A 36 -4.40 0.13 6.94
N ASP A 37 -5.07 1.13 7.50
CA ASP A 37 -6.52 1.28 7.35
C ASP A 37 -6.91 1.47 5.89
N TYR A 38 -6.15 2.28 5.18
CA TYR A 38 -6.37 2.51 3.74
C TYR A 38 -6.25 1.20 2.96
N LEU A 39 -5.17 0.47 3.19
CA LEU A 39 -4.93 -0.79 2.49
C LEU A 39 -5.99 -1.83 2.82
N ARG A 40 -6.39 -1.89 4.09
CA ARG A 40 -7.43 -2.84 4.51
C ARG A 40 -8.74 -2.59 3.77
N VAL A 41 -9.17 -1.33 3.71
CA VAL A 41 -10.42 -0.97 3.02
C VAL A 41 -10.35 -1.35 1.54
N TYR A 42 -9.23 -1.08 0.90
CA TYR A 42 -9.10 -1.39 -0.52
C TYR A 42 -9.02 -2.88 -0.78
N LEU A 43 -8.34 -3.63 0.08
CA LEU A 43 -8.27 -5.08 -0.07
C LEU A 43 -9.62 -5.74 0.20
N GLU A 44 -10.38 -5.21 1.15
CA GLU A 44 -11.75 -5.69 1.38
C GLU A 44 -12.63 -5.45 0.17
N SER A 45 -12.53 -4.27 -0.43
CA SER A 45 -13.28 -3.95 -1.64
C SER A 45 -12.87 -4.84 -2.80
N LEU A 46 -11.57 -5.11 -2.92
CA LEU A 46 -11.04 -6.01 -3.94
C LEU A 46 -11.60 -7.42 -3.77
N SER A 47 -11.64 -7.91 -2.53
CA SER A 47 -12.19 -9.21 -2.21
C SER A 47 -13.66 -9.31 -2.61
N LYS A 48 -14.43 -8.26 -2.33
CA LYS A 48 -15.84 -8.21 -2.73
C LYS A 48 -16.01 -8.21 -4.24
N ALA A 49 -15.14 -7.49 -4.94
CA ALA A 49 -15.18 -7.44 -6.40
C ALA A 49 -14.89 -8.82 -7.00
N ILE A 50 -13.91 -9.54 -6.46
CA ILE A 50 -13.58 -10.88 -6.91
C ILE A 50 -14.77 -11.82 -6.69
N THR A 51 -15.40 -11.74 -5.54
CA THR A 51 -16.58 -12.53 -5.23
C THR A 51 -17.72 -12.24 -6.20
N ALA A 52 -17.82 -10.99 -6.66
CA ALA A 52 -18.85 -10.57 -7.62
C ALA A 52 -18.51 -10.93 -9.07
N GLY A 53 -17.39 -11.58 -9.30
CA GLY A 53 -17.03 -12.06 -10.64
C GLY A 53 -16.02 -11.23 -11.40
N VAL A 54 -15.44 -10.21 -10.78
CA VAL A 54 -14.41 -9.41 -11.44
C VAL A 54 -13.13 -10.24 -11.57
N ASN A 55 -12.57 -10.24 -12.78
CA ASN A 55 -11.38 -11.02 -13.07
C ASN A 55 -10.12 -10.24 -12.69
N VAL A 56 -9.72 -10.34 -11.44
CA VAL A 56 -8.53 -9.69 -10.92
C VAL A 56 -7.36 -10.65 -10.92
N LYS A 57 -6.28 -10.27 -11.57
CA LYS A 57 -5.10 -11.13 -11.75
C LYS A 57 -4.06 -10.93 -10.66
N GLY A 58 -4.04 -9.80 -10.01
CA GLY A 58 -3.06 -9.54 -8.97
C GLY A 58 -3.27 -8.20 -8.30
N TYR A 59 -2.50 -7.97 -7.26
CA TYR A 59 -2.55 -6.73 -6.52
C TYR A 59 -1.12 -6.24 -6.29
N PHE A 60 -0.85 -5.01 -6.65
CA PHE A 60 0.47 -4.41 -6.52
C PHE A 60 0.40 -3.17 -5.66
N LEU A 61 1.13 -3.19 -4.59
CA LEU A 61 1.20 -2.06 -3.67
C LEU A 61 2.24 -1.04 -4.12
N TRP A 62 1.88 0.20 -4.11
CA TRP A 62 2.81 1.29 -4.31
C TRP A 62 3.08 1.93 -2.96
N SER A 63 4.24 1.83 -2.39
CA SER A 63 5.46 1.25 -2.92
C SER A 63 6.22 0.52 -1.81
N LEU A 64 7.27 -0.17 -2.19
CA LEU A 64 8.10 -0.88 -1.20
C LEU A 64 8.84 0.10 -0.29
N MET A 65 9.44 1.12 -0.88
CA MET A 65 10.24 2.09 -0.14
C MET A 65 9.74 3.51 -0.37
N ASP A 66 10.03 4.39 0.59
CA ASP A 66 9.76 5.80 0.42
C ASP A 66 10.51 6.34 -0.80
N LEU A 67 9.90 7.32 -1.47
CA LEU A 67 10.43 7.81 -2.73
C LEU A 67 10.06 9.27 -2.93
N PHE A 68 10.62 9.87 -3.96
CA PHE A 68 10.24 11.19 -4.42
C PHE A 68 8.95 11.07 -5.24
N SER A 69 7.94 11.84 -4.86
CA SER A 69 6.67 11.86 -5.58
C SER A 69 6.65 13.02 -6.57
N TRP A 70 6.16 12.76 -7.78
CA TRP A 70 6.06 13.80 -8.80
C TRP A 70 5.13 14.95 -8.36
N THR A 71 4.12 14.65 -7.56
CA THR A 71 3.14 15.65 -7.13
C THR A 71 3.42 16.20 -5.74
N ASN A 72 4.00 15.40 -4.85
CA ASN A 72 4.20 15.78 -3.45
C ASN A 72 5.67 15.92 -3.03
N GLY A 73 6.61 15.61 -3.95
CA GLY A 73 8.02 15.65 -3.61
C GLY A 73 8.34 14.70 -2.48
N TYR A 74 9.00 15.21 -1.45
CA TYR A 74 9.30 14.46 -0.23
C TYR A 74 8.33 14.78 0.91
N ASN A 75 7.27 15.52 0.64
CA ASN A 75 6.32 15.93 1.68
C ASN A 75 5.51 14.76 2.22
N LYS A 76 5.30 13.75 1.42
CA LYS A 76 4.58 12.54 1.83
C LYS A 76 5.40 11.31 1.50
N ARG A 77 5.23 10.28 2.31
CA ARG A 77 5.93 9.00 2.14
C ARG A 77 4.93 7.94 1.71
N TYR A 78 5.34 7.12 0.75
CA TYR A 78 4.43 6.15 0.12
C TYR A 78 4.83 4.71 0.38
N GLY A 79 6.02 4.48 0.95
CA GLY A 79 6.57 3.14 1.06
C GLY A 79 6.10 2.38 2.29
N LEU A 80 6.29 1.08 2.24
CA LEU A 80 6.17 0.22 3.41
C LEU A 80 7.42 0.32 4.29
N PHE A 81 8.54 0.70 3.68
CA PHE A 81 9.80 0.91 4.39
C PHE A 81 10.11 2.40 4.43
N TYR A 82 10.39 2.88 5.62
CA TYR A 82 10.83 4.25 5.83
C TYR A 82 12.27 4.37 5.39
N VAL A 83 12.55 5.34 4.54
CA VAL A 83 13.91 5.62 4.08
C VAL A 83 14.38 6.93 4.68
N ASP A 84 15.47 6.88 5.42
CA ASP A 84 16.17 8.09 5.85
C ASP A 84 16.92 8.61 4.63
N PHE A 85 16.44 9.69 4.04
CA PHE A 85 16.98 10.16 2.78
C PHE A 85 18.43 10.65 2.88
N GLU A 86 18.89 10.96 4.09
CA GLU A 86 20.28 11.39 4.28
C GLU A 86 21.23 10.20 4.38
N THR A 87 20.87 9.21 5.19
CA THR A 87 21.74 8.06 5.43
C THR A 87 21.43 6.86 4.56
N GLN A 88 20.26 6.86 3.89
CA GLN A 88 19.75 5.75 3.09
C GLN A 88 19.44 4.52 3.93
N LYS A 89 19.33 4.69 5.23
CA LYS A 89 18.93 3.61 6.11
C LYS A 89 17.44 3.33 5.96
N ARG A 90 17.04 2.06 6.04
CA ARG A 90 15.66 1.65 5.80
C ARG A 90 15.09 0.97 7.03
N TYR A 91 13.85 1.31 7.35
CA TYR A 91 13.16 0.79 8.53
C TYR A 91 11.78 0.29 8.10
N PRO A 92 11.43 -0.96 8.40
CA PRO A 92 10.07 -1.42 8.09
C PRO A 92 9.07 -0.67 8.96
N LYS A 93 7.98 -0.23 8.34
CA LYS A 93 6.88 0.42 9.05
C LYS A 93 5.92 -0.64 9.58
N GLU A 94 4.99 -0.25 10.44
CA GLU A 94 3.98 -1.18 10.91
C GLU A 94 3.17 -1.73 9.74
N SER A 95 2.93 -0.94 8.72
CA SER A 95 2.26 -1.41 7.51
C SER A 95 3.03 -2.51 6.80
N ALA A 96 4.36 -2.50 6.86
CA ALA A 96 5.17 -3.57 6.25
C ALA A 96 4.91 -4.90 6.95
N TYR A 97 4.89 -4.89 8.28
CA TYR A 97 4.60 -6.10 9.04
C TYR A 97 3.17 -6.58 8.81
N TRP A 98 2.23 -5.66 8.79
CA TRP A 98 0.83 -5.98 8.51
C TRP A 98 0.66 -6.60 7.13
N TYR A 99 1.26 -6.00 6.13
CA TYR A 99 1.14 -6.48 4.75
C TYR A 99 1.80 -7.84 4.58
N LYS A 100 2.93 -8.05 5.23
CA LYS A 100 3.59 -9.36 5.24
C LYS A 100 2.63 -10.41 5.80
N LEU A 101 2.00 -10.12 6.92
CA LEU A 101 1.09 -11.05 7.57
C LEU A 101 -0.11 -11.37 6.69
N VAL A 102 -0.70 -10.36 6.07
CA VAL A 102 -1.81 -10.55 5.13
C VAL A 102 -1.38 -11.42 3.95
N SER A 103 -0.19 -11.16 3.42
CA SER A 103 0.32 -11.91 2.27
C SER A 103 0.57 -13.38 2.61
N GLU A 104 1.09 -13.65 3.80
CA GLU A 104 1.40 -15.01 4.23
C GLU A 104 0.14 -15.81 4.58
N THR A 105 -0.78 -15.17 5.29
CA THR A 105 -1.99 -15.86 5.75
C THR A 105 -3.11 -15.85 4.71
N LYS A 106 -3.00 -15.01 3.69
CA LYS A 106 -4.06 -14.82 2.68
C LYS A 106 -5.36 -14.36 3.32
N THR A 107 -5.27 -13.66 4.44
CA THR A 107 -6.42 -13.20 5.22
C THR A 107 -6.25 -11.73 5.53
N ILE A 108 -7.31 -10.95 5.35
CA ILE A 108 -7.31 -9.53 5.70
C ILE A 108 -7.58 -9.42 7.19
N ILE A 109 -6.66 -8.80 7.91
CA ILE A 109 -6.71 -8.72 9.37
C ILE A 109 -7.15 -7.33 9.86
#